data_72d65233411f44f3f32b522bfee99455
#
_entry.id   72d65233411f44f3f32b522bfee99455
#
_cell.length_a   1.000
_cell.length_b   1.000
_cell.length_c   1.000
_cell.angle_alpha   90.00
_cell.angle_beta   90.00
_cell.angle_gamma   90.00
#
_symmetry.space_group_name_H-M   'P 1'
#
loop_
_entity.id
_entity.type
_entity.pdbx_description
1 polymer ?
#
loop_
_entity_poly.entity_id
_entity_poly.type
_entity_poly.pdbx_seq_one_letter_code
_entity_poly.pdbx_strand_id
1 'polypeptide(L)'
;MEQNEDDKRPAAGTPEPSGTPCGCGGRKGSNKIVVALWVALLLGGLCWVSYTCQKNKIEAERLLNEAQMLYGQRDFVASTECLRKSAELGNVWAQVYYGGSLKNGIGTEQDMAAAVKWIRRAADRKCAMAAYELAVCYENGEGVERNLDEAETWYKKALDDTAYAASARNSLDRIAQMKAASGAGAD
;
A
#
# COMPACT_ATOMS: atom_id res chain seq x y z
N MET A 1 61.53 11.74 66.36
CA MET A 1 61.43 13.14 66.73
C MET A 1 60.11 13.59 66.34
N GLU A 2 59.30 13.45 67.30
CA GLU A 2 58.81 14.44 68.30
C GLU A 2 57.67 15.18 67.66
N GLN A 3 56.47 14.84 68.11
CA GLN A 3 55.73 15.44 69.25
C GLN A 3 54.91 16.62 68.74
N ASN A 4 53.73 16.87 69.01
CA ASN A 4 52.79 16.62 70.06
C ASN A 4 51.62 17.61 69.85
N GLU A 5 50.48 17.17 70.18
CA GLU A 5 49.53 17.72 71.13
C GLU A 5 48.93 19.09 70.82
N ASP A 6 47.75 19.43 71.04
CA ASP A 6 46.61 19.03 71.85
C ASP A 6 45.40 19.91 71.41
N ASP A 7 44.27 19.34 71.36
CA ASP A 7 43.17 19.45 72.36
C ASP A 7 42.31 20.74 72.30
N LYS A 8 41.03 20.48 72.25
CA LYS A 8 39.90 21.12 72.91
C LYS A 8 38.70 21.46 72.07
N ARG A 9 37.70 20.60 72.17
CA ARG A 9 36.33 21.03 72.17
C ARG A 9 35.99 21.98 73.35
N PRO A 10 34.92 22.79 73.27
CA PRO A 10 33.62 22.33 73.61
C PRO A 10 32.46 22.82 72.75
N ALA A 11 31.49 21.97 72.66
CA ALA A 11 30.07 21.96 72.77
C ALA A 11 29.26 23.28 72.72
N ALA A 12 28.10 23.09 72.08
CA ALA A 12 26.80 23.67 72.37
C ALA A 12 26.31 24.79 71.42
N GLY A 13 25.17 24.53 70.86
CA GLY A 13 24.33 25.61 70.31
C GLY A 13 23.60 25.28 69.06
N THR A 14 22.60 24.40 69.13
CA THR A 14 21.50 24.46 68.17
C THR A 14 20.72 25.75 68.38
N PRO A 15 20.37 26.42 67.28
CA PRO A 15 18.98 26.73 67.11
C PRO A 15 18.50 26.32 65.73
N GLU A 16 17.38 25.62 65.68
CA GLU A 16 16.57 25.48 64.49
C GLU A 16 16.16 26.89 63.97
N PRO A 17 16.20 27.10 62.64
CA PRO A 17 15.31 28.07 62.07
C PRO A 17 14.20 27.31 61.35
N SER A 18 13.01 27.53 61.86
CA SER A 18 11.77 27.44 61.17
C SER A 18 11.85 28.17 59.82
N GLY A 19 12.21 27.44 58.77
CA GLY A 19 12.16 27.92 57.42
C GLY A 19 11.07 27.14 56.69
N THR A 20 9.94 27.83 56.44
CA THR A 20 8.88 27.41 55.53
C THR A 20 9.45 26.85 54.26
N PRO A 21 8.97 25.70 53.78
CA PRO A 21 9.37 25.18 52.49
C PRO A 21 8.88 26.16 51.42
N CYS A 22 9.84 26.77 50.73
CA CYS A 22 9.58 27.49 49.48
C CYS A 22 8.78 26.58 48.54
N GLY A 23 7.51 26.89 48.40
CA GLY A 23 6.63 26.32 47.44
C GLY A 23 7.21 26.54 46.04
N CYS A 24 7.92 25.51 45.53
CA CYS A 24 8.17 25.38 44.10
C CYS A 24 6.82 25.17 43.48
N GLY A 25 6.14 26.27 43.16
CA GLY A 25 4.95 26.27 42.32
C GLY A 25 5.30 25.60 41.02
N GLY A 26 5.03 24.30 40.94
CA GLY A 26 5.06 23.55 39.72
C GLY A 26 4.18 24.27 38.70
N ARG A 27 4.81 24.86 37.70
CA ARG A 27 4.13 25.42 36.52
C ARG A 27 3.33 24.31 35.84
N LYS A 28 2.11 24.09 36.26
CA LYS A 28 1.11 23.24 35.57
C LYS A 28 0.61 23.86 34.26
N GLY A 29 1.34 24.77 33.66
CA GLY A 29 0.96 25.44 32.41
C GLY A 29 1.54 24.88 31.13
N SER A 30 2.53 23.98 31.21
CA SER A 30 3.32 23.57 30.04
C SER A 30 2.69 22.43 29.21
N ASN A 31 1.94 21.54 29.84
CA ASN A 31 1.44 20.36 29.12
C ASN A 31 0.33 20.66 28.11
N LYS A 32 -0.51 21.64 28.37
CA LYS A 32 -1.61 22.00 27.44
C LYS A 32 -1.10 22.62 26.15
N ILE A 33 -0.07 23.46 26.22
CA ILE A 33 0.55 24.09 25.02
C ILE A 33 1.32 23.03 24.23
N VAL A 34 2.05 22.15 24.88
CA VAL A 34 2.77 21.05 24.23
C VAL A 34 1.78 20.11 23.55
N VAL A 35 0.72 19.71 24.22
CA VAL A 35 -0.35 18.87 23.65
C VAL A 35 -1.02 19.57 22.48
N ALA A 36 -1.33 20.87 22.59
CA ALA A 36 -1.92 21.64 21.49
C ALA A 36 -0.99 21.71 20.26
N LEU A 37 0.32 21.86 20.47
CA LEU A 37 1.31 21.85 19.39
C LEU A 37 1.41 20.48 18.74
N TRP A 38 1.40 19.39 19.51
CA TRP A 38 1.39 18.03 18.96
C TRP A 38 0.12 17.73 18.16
N VAL A 39 -1.03 18.16 18.67
CA VAL A 39 -2.30 18.03 17.94
C VAL A 39 -2.29 18.84 16.66
N ALA A 40 -1.77 20.06 16.67
CA ALA A 40 -1.65 20.89 15.47
C ALA A 40 -0.69 20.28 14.44
N LEU A 41 0.44 19.70 14.87
CA LEU A 41 1.36 18.99 14.00
C LEU A 41 0.74 17.71 13.41
N LEU A 42 0.00 16.95 14.20
CA LEU A 42 -0.72 15.75 13.72
C LEU A 42 -1.82 16.12 12.73
N LEU A 43 -2.62 17.14 13.01
CA LEU A 43 -3.67 17.62 12.10
C LEU A 43 -3.08 18.23 10.84
N GLY A 44 -2.00 18.99 10.93
CA GLY A 44 -1.25 19.51 9.79
C GLY A 44 -0.64 18.40 8.93
N GLY A 45 -0.07 17.39 9.56
CA GLY A 45 0.45 16.19 8.89
C GLY A 45 -0.63 15.40 8.17
N LEU A 46 -1.78 15.16 8.82
CA LEU A 46 -2.93 14.50 8.22
C LEU A 46 -3.51 15.30 7.03
N CYS A 47 -3.60 16.60 7.17
CA CYS A 47 -4.05 17.50 6.10
C CYS A 47 -3.07 17.45 4.91
N TRP A 48 -1.76 17.48 5.16
CA TRP A 48 -0.74 17.41 4.11
C TRP A 48 -0.73 16.06 3.39
N VAL A 49 -0.86 14.94 4.13
CA VAL A 49 -0.98 13.59 3.54
C VAL A 49 -2.26 13.50 2.71
N SER A 50 -3.39 13.99 3.19
CA SER A 50 -4.65 14.02 2.44
C SER A 50 -4.53 14.85 1.15
N TYR A 51 -3.90 16.02 1.22
CA TYR A 51 -3.65 16.88 0.07
C TYR A 51 -2.74 16.20 -0.98
N THR A 52 -1.64 15.57 -0.55
CA THR A 52 -0.73 14.86 -1.47
C THR A 52 -1.40 13.65 -2.11
N CYS A 53 -2.20 12.89 -1.35
CA CYS A 53 -2.97 11.78 -1.87
C CYS A 53 -3.98 12.23 -2.94
N GLN A 54 -4.71 13.33 -2.67
CA GLN A 54 -5.67 13.89 -3.62
C GLN A 54 -4.99 14.40 -4.89
N LYS A 55 -3.84 15.09 -4.76
CA LYS A 55 -3.04 15.56 -5.90
C LYS A 55 -2.57 14.38 -6.77
N ASN A 56 -2.06 13.33 -6.15
CA ASN A 56 -1.60 12.14 -6.86
C ASN A 56 -2.75 11.44 -7.60
N LYS A 57 -3.95 11.41 -7.01
CA LYS A 57 -5.13 10.83 -7.66
C LYS A 57 -5.53 11.61 -8.92
N ILE A 58 -5.58 12.94 -8.84
CA ILE A 58 -5.90 13.81 -9.99
C ILE A 58 -4.85 13.63 -11.11
N GLU A 59 -3.58 13.60 -10.75
CA GLU A 59 -2.49 13.41 -11.72
C GLU A 59 -2.55 12.02 -12.37
N ALA A 60 -2.87 10.98 -11.59
CA ALA A 60 -3.04 9.63 -12.12
C ALA A 60 -4.20 9.53 -13.12
N GLU A 61 -5.33 10.20 -12.84
CA GLU A 61 -6.46 10.25 -13.76
C GLU A 61 -6.13 11.05 -15.04
N ARG A 62 -5.40 12.16 -14.92
CA ARG A 62 -4.93 12.95 -16.06
C ARG A 62 -4.03 12.11 -16.98
N LEU A 63 -3.05 11.41 -16.40
CA LEU A 63 -2.14 10.55 -17.16
C LEU A 63 -2.86 9.38 -17.82
N LEU A 64 -3.88 8.80 -17.20
CA LEU A 64 -4.70 7.76 -17.80
C LEU A 64 -5.45 8.27 -19.04
N ASN A 65 -6.05 9.47 -18.94
CA ASN A 65 -6.75 10.08 -20.07
C ASN A 65 -5.77 10.41 -21.21
N GLU A 66 -4.59 10.94 -20.90
CA GLU A 66 -3.53 11.21 -21.87
C GLU A 66 -3.07 9.92 -22.57
N ALA A 67 -2.90 8.83 -21.81
CA ALA A 67 -2.56 7.53 -22.38
C ALA A 67 -3.60 7.02 -23.38
N GLN A 68 -4.90 7.19 -23.07
CA GLN A 68 -5.97 6.78 -23.98
C GLN A 68 -5.98 7.60 -25.29
N MET A 69 -5.69 8.90 -25.19
CA MET A 69 -5.56 9.76 -26.37
C MET A 69 -4.39 9.33 -27.26
N LEU A 70 -3.22 9.09 -26.64
CA LEU A 70 -2.01 8.65 -27.35
C LEU A 70 -2.21 7.27 -27.98
N TYR A 71 -2.91 6.36 -27.30
CA TYR A 71 -3.28 5.06 -27.86
C TYR A 71 -4.14 5.21 -29.12
N GLY A 72 -5.11 6.12 -29.10
CA GLY A 72 -5.93 6.46 -30.29
C GLY A 72 -5.12 7.03 -31.44
N GLN A 73 -4.04 7.75 -31.16
CA GLN A 73 -3.09 8.28 -32.15
C GLN A 73 -2.06 7.23 -32.63
N ARG A 74 -2.10 6.01 -32.11
CA ARG A 74 -1.17 4.90 -32.33
C ARG A 74 0.26 5.16 -31.81
N ASP A 75 0.44 6.15 -30.94
CA ASP A 75 1.69 6.30 -30.20
C ASP A 75 1.67 5.39 -28.96
N PHE A 76 1.92 4.12 -29.20
CA PHE A 76 1.85 3.10 -28.14
C PHE A 76 2.97 3.25 -27.11
N VAL A 77 4.14 3.78 -27.50
CA VAL A 77 5.26 3.97 -26.58
C VAL A 77 4.95 5.05 -25.56
N ALA A 78 4.53 6.24 -26.04
CA ALA A 78 4.15 7.33 -25.15
C ALA A 78 2.92 6.97 -24.30
N SER A 79 1.93 6.28 -24.88
CA SER A 79 0.76 5.77 -24.17
C SER A 79 1.15 4.86 -22.99
N THR A 80 2.02 3.87 -23.26
CA THR A 80 2.44 2.91 -22.22
C THR A 80 3.26 3.59 -21.12
N GLU A 81 4.05 4.60 -21.45
CA GLU A 81 4.78 5.40 -20.44
C GLU A 81 3.83 6.21 -19.54
N CYS A 82 2.78 6.80 -20.10
CA CYS A 82 1.72 7.46 -19.32
C CYS A 82 0.95 6.47 -18.45
N LEU A 83 0.63 5.27 -18.98
CA LEU A 83 0.02 4.20 -18.19
C LEU A 83 0.90 3.76 -17.02
N ARG A 84 2.21 3.58 -17.23
CA ARG A 84 3.16 3.23 -16.19
C ARG A 84 3.16 4.25 -15.06
N LYS A 85 3.29 5.54 -15.39
CA LYS A 85 3.27 6.63 -14.40
C LYS A 85 1.95 6.68 -13.62
N SER A 86 0.82 6.55 -14.32
CA SER A 86 -0.51 6.51 -13.69
C SER A 86 -0.69 5.29 -12.76
N ALA A 87 -0.18 4.13 -13.17
CA ALA A 87 -0.20 2.90 -12.39
C ALA A 87 0.66 3.00 -11.11
N GLU A 88 1.82 3.65 -11.20
CA GLU A 88 2.70 3.95 -10.06
C GLU A 88 2.04 4.90 -9.05
N LEU A 89 1.26 5.87 -9.52
CA LEU A 89 0.44 6.76 -8.69
C LEU A 89 -0.78 6.04 -8.09
N GLY A 90 -1.01 4.78 -8.45
CA GLY A 90 -2.01 3.92 -7.86
C GLY A 90 -3.36 3.93 -8.56
N ASN A 91 -3.48 4.39 -9.80
CA ASN A 91 -4.71 4.25 -10.57
C ASN A 91 -4.92 2.78 -10.95
N VAL A 92 -6.08 2.22 -10.55
CA VAL A 92 -6.39 0.80 -10.74
C VAL A 92 -6.54 0.43 -12.21
N TRP A 93 -7.19 1.28 -12.99
CA TRP A 93 -7.37 1.04 -14.43
C TRP A 93 -6.05 1.10 -15.19
N ALA A 94 -5.19 2.07 -14.83
CA ALA A 94 -3.85 2.16 -15.40
C ALA A 94 -3.00 0.93 -15.07
N GLN A 95 -3.14 0.35 -13.87
CA GLN A 95 -2.46 -0.90 -13.51
C GLN A 95 -2.88 -2.07 -14.40
N VAL A 96 -4.18 -2.19 -14.70
CA VAL A 96 -4.69 -3.22 -15.61
C VAL A 96 -4.19 -3.00 -17.05
N TYR A 97 -4.32 -1.78 -17.56
CA TYR A 97 -3.90 -1.48 -18.94
C TYR A 97 -2.39 -1.58 -19.13
N TYR A 98 -1.60 -1.13 -18.15
CA TYR A 98 -0.15 -1.29 -18.18
C TYR A 98 0.25 -2.76 -18.10
N GLY A 99 -0.42 -3.54 -17.24
CA GLY A 99 -0.27 -4.99 -17.21
C GLY A 99 -0.59 -5.64 -18.56
N GLY A 100 -1.66 -5.22 -19.21
CA GLY A 100 -2.01 -5.65 -20.59
C GLY A 100 -0.96 -5.26 -21.62
N SER A 101 -0.39 -4.05 -21.53
CA SER A 101 0.70 -3.61 -22.41
C SER A 101 1.95 -4.46 -22.26
N LEU A 102 2.35 -4.77 -21.03
CA LEU A 102 3.47 -5.67 -20.73
C LEU A 102 3.21 -7.10 -21.20
N LYS A 103 1.97 -7.60 -21.03
CA LYS A 103 1.57 -8.93 -21.48
C LYS A 103 1.70 -9.10 -22.99
N ASN A 104 1.33 -8.08 -23.75
CA ASN A 104 1.26 -8.12 -25.21
C ASN A 104 2.44 -7.46 -25.93
N GLY A 105 3.36 -6.81 -25.18
CA GLY A 105 4.48 -6.07 -25.78
C GLY A 105 4.02 -4.80 -26.53
N ILE A 106 2.92 -4.16 -26.11
CA ILE A 106 2.38 -2.97 -26.74
C ILE A 106 3.08 -1.73 -26.20
N GLY A 107 3.89 -1.07 -27.02
CA GLY A 107 4.65 0.13 -26.64
C GLY A 107 5.76 -0.12 -25.62
N THR A 108 6.04 -1.37 -25.29
CA THR A 108 7.10 -1.80 -24.37
C THR A 108 7.55 -3.22 -24.72
N GLU A 109 8.66 -3.65 -24.17
CA GLU A 109 9.07 -5.06 -24.23
C GLU A 109 8.08 -5.95 -23.46
N GLN A 110 7.81 -7.15 -24.00
CA GLN A 110 6.92 -8.09 -23.36
C GLN A 110 7.55 -8.65 -22.07
N ASP A 111 6.84 -8.53 -20.96
CA ASP A 111 7.21 -9.10 -19.66
C ASP A 111 5.97 -9.63 -18.93
N MET A 112 5.73 -10.92 -19.08
CA MET A 112 4.59 -11.62 -18.48
C MET A 112 4.64 -11.60 -16.95
N ALA A 113 5.83 -11.72 -16.35
CA ALA A 113 5.97 -11.74 -14.90
C ALA A 113 5.69 -10.36 -14.29
N ALA A 114 6.15 -9.27 -14.94
CA ALA A 114 5.80 -7.91 -14.54
C ALA A 114 4.31 -7.63 -14.77
N ALA A 115 3.73 -8.09 -15.88
CA ALA A 115 2.31 -7.94 -16.17
C ALA A 115 1.44 -8.50 -15.04
N VAL A 116 1.71 -9.74 -14.61
CA VAL A 116 0.96 -10.37 -13.52
C VAL A 116 1.08 -9.59 -12.21
N LYS A 117 2.25 -9.02 -11.90
CA LYS A 117 2.43 -8.20 -10.69
C LYS A 117 1.54 -6.97 -10.70
N TRP A 118 1.40 -6.30 -11.84
CA TRP A 118 0.53 -5.12 -11.97
C TRP A 118 -0.95 -5.48 -11.94
N ILE A 119 -1.35 -6.53 -12.66
CA ILE A 119 -2.72 -7.04 -12.66
C ILE A 119 -3.13 -7.48 -11.25
N ARG A 120 -2.24 -8.16 -10.50
CA ARG A 120 -2.50 -8.55 -9.11
C ARG A 120 -2.76 -7.34 -8.21
N ARG A 121 -1.96 -6.26 -8.33
CA ARG A 121 -2.17 -5.03 -7.55
C ARG A 121 -3.57 -4.44 -7.78
N ALA A 122 -4.06 -4.48 -9.02
CA ALA A 122 -5.42 -4.03 -9.35
C ALA A 122 -6.49 -5.00 -8.81
N ALA A 123 -6.28 -6.32 -8.92
CA ALA A 123 -7.19 -7.34 -8.43
C ALA A 123 -7.34 -7.31 -6.90
N ASP A 124 -6.25 -7.08 -6.16
CA ASP A 124 -6.26 -6.91 -4.70
C ASP A 124 -7.09 -5.68 -4.26
N ARG A 125 -7.29 -4.72 -5.17
CA ARG A 125 -8.17 -3.56 -4.97
C ARG A 125 -9.60 -3.79 -5.47
N LYS A 126 -10.01 -5.04 -5.63
CA LYS A 126 -11.34 -5.48 -6.04
C LYS A 126 -11.74 -5.04 -7.46
N CYS A 127 -10.80 -4.90 -8.37
CA CYS A 127 -11.08 -4.70 -9.78
C CYS A 127 -11.44 -6.06 -10.41
N ALA A 128 -12.70 -6.25 -10.79
CA ALA A 128 -13.19 -7.52 -11.34
C ALA A 128 -12.51 -7.87 -12.67
N MET A 129 -12.24 -6.87 -13.54
CA MET A 129 -11.46 -7.07 -14.76
C MET A 129 -10.08 -7.65 -14.45
N ALA A 130 -9.37 -7.05 -13.47
CA ALA A 130 -8.05 -7.53 -13.08
C ALA A 130 -8.11 -8.93 -12.45
N ALA A 131 -9.15 -9.20 -11.65
CA ALA A 131 -9.35 -10.53 -11.07
C ALA A 131 -9.58 -11.59 -12.16
N TYR A 132 -10.37 -11.27 -13.18
CA TYR A 132 -10.57 -12.15 -14.33
C TYR A 132 -9.26 -12.41 -15.10
N GLU A 133 -8.53 -11.36 -15.46
CA GLU A 133 -7.24 -11.47 -16.16
C GLU A 133 -6.20 -12.26 -15.35
N LEU A 134 -6.15 -12.04 -14.04
CA LEU A 134 -5.25 -12.78 -13.15
C LEU A 134 -5.61 -14.28 -13.10
N ALA A 135 -6.91 -14.60 -13.07
CA ALA A 135 -7.39 -15.97 -13.13
C ALA A 135 -6.97 -16.66 -14.44
N VAL A 136 -7.07 -15.96 -15.58
CA VAL A 136 -6.58 -16.45 -16.87
C VAL A 136 -5.07 -16.74 -16.85
N CYS A 137 -4.29 -15.83 -16.23
CA CYS A 137 -2.85 -16.05 -16.09
C CYS A 137 -2.53 -17.33 -15.28
N TYR A 138 -3.26 -17.58 -14.19
CA TYR A 138 -3.08 -18.82 -13.42
C TYR A 138 -3.60 -20.07 -14.13
N GLU A 139 -4.69 -19.97 -14.88
CA GLU A 139 -5.22 -21.07 -15.66
C GLU A 139 -4.24 -21.54 -16.73
N ASN A 140 -3.61 -20.58 -17.42
CA ASN A 140 -2.70 -20.86 -18.54
C ASN A 140 -1.24 -21.04 -18.12
N GLY A 141 -0.84 -20.54 -16.94
CA GLY A 141 0.56 -20.46 -16.52
C GLY A 141 1.31 -19.29 -17.20
N GLU A 142 0.61 -18.19 -17.50
CA GLU A 142 1.19 -17.01 -18.16
C GLU A 142 1.84 -16.08 -17.11
N GLY A 143 3.18 -16.03 -17.09
CA GLY A 143 3.93 -15.20 -16.13
C GLY A 143 3.91 -15.66 -14.67
N VAL A 144 3.18 -16.75 -14.38
CA VAL A 144 3.10 -17.44 -13.09
C VAL A 144 3.01 -18.95 -13.33
N GLU A 145 3.31 -19.75 -12.31
CA GLU A 145 3.06 -21.17 -12.34
C GLU A 145 1.56 -21.46 -12.49
N ARG A 146 1.24 -22.41 -13.37
CA ARG A 146 -0.15 -22.82 -13.61
C ARG A 146 -0.77 -23.39 -12.33
N ASN A 147 -1.89 -22.82 -11.90
CA ASN A 147 -2.59 -23.23 -10.69
C ASN A 147 -4.10 -23.05 -10.84
N LEU A 148 -4.82 -24.15 -11.01
CA LEU A 148 -6.27 -24.12 -11.21
C LEU A 148 -7.06 -23.75 -9.97
N ASP A 149 -6.52 -23.95 -8.76
CA ASP A 149 -7.16 -23.54 -7.50
C ASP A 149 -7.09 -22.04 -7.31
N GLU A 150 -5.93 -21.44 -7.62
CA GLU A 150 -5.78 -19.99 -7.65
C GLU A 150 -6.67 -19.36 -8.73
N ALA A 151 -6.68 -19.92 -9.95
CA ALA A 151 -7.54 -19.47 -11.02
C ALA A 151 -9.02 -19.47 -10.61
N GLU A 152 -9.51 -20.56 -10.01
CA GLU A 152 -10.87 -20.66 -9.49
C GLU A 152 -11.18 -19.58 -8.46
N THR A 153 -10.24 -19.33 -7.54
CA THR A 153 -10.38 -18.30 -6.50
C THR A 153 -10.53 -16.90 -7.09
N TRP A 154 -9.73 -16.57 -8.10
CA TRP A 154 -9.77 -15.27 -8.75
C TRP A 154 -10.97 -15.11 -9.68
N TYR A 155 -11.42 -16.17 -10.39
CA TYR A 155 -12.67 -16.11 -11.15
C TYR A 155 -13.89 -15.89 -10.25
N LYS A 156 -13.93 -16.50 -9.05
CA LYS A 156 -14.99 -16.24 -8.06
C LYS A 156 -15.06 -14.77 -7.65
N LYS A 157 -13.91 -14.11 -7.47
CA LYS A 157 -13.84 -12.65 -7.18
C LYS A 157 -14.30 -11.80 -8.37
N ALA A 158 -14.14 -12.27 -9.60
CA ALA A 158 -14.62 -11.57 -10.78
C ALA A 158 -16.14 -11.64 -10.96
N LEU A 159 -16.85 -12.52 -10.25
CA LEU A 159 -18.33 -12.62 -10.29
C LEU A 159 -19.03 -11.40 -9.69
N ASP A 160 -18.35 -10.59 -8.88
CA ASP A 160 -18.93 -9.40 -8.26
C ASP A 160 -19.34 -8.33 -9.28
N ASP A 161 -18.79 -8.38 -10.50
CA ASP A 161 -19.11 -7.46 -11.58
C ASP A 161 -19.90 -8.18 -12.69
N THR A 162 -21.05 -7.63 -13.04
CA THR A 162 -21.96 -8.20 -14.06
C THR A 162 -21.30 -8.32 -15.44
N ALA A 163 -20.36 -7.44 -15.78
CA ALA A 163 -19.66 -7.47 -17.06
C ALA A 163 -18.78 -8.73 -17.21
N TYR A 164 -18.19 -9.21 -16.13
CA TYR A 164 -17.29 -10.37 -16.14
C TYR A 164 -17.96 -11.65 -15.60
N ALA A 165 -19.11 -11.55 -14.94
CA ALA A 165 -19.78 -12.66 -14.28
C ALA A 165 -20.08 -13.84 -15.21
N ALA A 166 -20.56 -13.56 -16.43
CA ALA A 166 -20.87 -14.62 -17.39
C ALA A 166 -19.61 -15.35 -17.86
N SER A 167 -18.56 -14.60 -18.21
CA SER A 167 -17.26 -15.17 -18.63
C SER A 167 -16.58 -15.94 -17.51
N ALA A 168 -16.63 -15.40 -16.28
CA ALA A 168 -16.07 -16.06 -15.11
C ALA A 168 -16.81 -17.38 -14.77
N ARG A 169 -18.14 -17.43 -14.88
CA ARG A 169 -18.91 -18.69 -14.70
C ARG A 169 -18.49 -19.74 -15.71
N ASN A 170 -18.44 -19.40 -17.00
CA ASN A 170 -18.00 -20.33 -18.03
C ASN A 170 -16.59 -20.86 -17.79
N SER A 171 -15.70 -20.01 -17.30
CA SER A 171 -14.33 -20.43 -16.96
C SER A 171 -14.28 -21.32 -15.72
N LEU A 172 -15.12 -21.06 -14.71
CA LEU A 172 -15.27 -21.93 -13.53
C LEU A 172 -15.79 -23.32 -13.90
N ASP A 173 -16.80 -23.40 -14.79
CA ASP A 173 -17.32 -24.69 -15.27
C ASP A 173 -16.23 -25.45 -16.02
N ARG A 174 -15.43 -24.80 -16.86
CA ARG A 174 -14.29 -25.40 -17.57
C ARG A 174 -13.23 -25.92 -16.58
N ILE A 175 -12.88 -25.16 -15.55
CA ILE A 175 -11.92 -25.59 -14.52
C ILE A 175 -12.46 -26.80 -13.76
N ALA A 176 -13.73 -26.83 -13.42
CA ALA A 176 -14.36 -27.97 -12.74
C ALA A 176 -14.26 -29.24 -13.59
N GLN A 177 -14.51 -29.14 -14.90
CA GLN A 177 -14.35 -30.28 -15.84
C GLN A 177 -12.90 -30.74 -15.92
N MET A 178 -11.92 -29.81 -16.01
CA MET A 178 -10.50 -30.14 -16.05
C MET A 178 -10.03 -30.86 -14.78
N LYS A 179 -10.49 -30.41 -13.61
CA LYS A 179 -10.18 -31.05 -12.32
C LYS A 179 -10.79 -32.44 -12.22
N ALA A 180 -12.04 -32.62 -12.66
CA ALA A 180 -12.70 -33.92 -12.69
C ALA A 180 -11.97 -34.93 -13.61
N ALA A 181 -11.52 -34.47 -14.78
CA ALA A 181 -10.78 -35.28 -15.72
C ALA A 181 -9.38 -35.70 -15.19
N SER A 182 -8.73 -34.80 -14.44
CA SER A 182 -7.42 -35.11 -13.83
C SER A 182 -7.53 -36.05 -12.62
N GLY A 183 -8.64 -36.02 -11.88
CA GLY A 183 -8.92 -36.92 -10.75
C GLY A 183 -9.32 -38.34 -11.20
N ALA A 184 -9.99 -38.48 -12.35
CA ALA A 184 -10.43 -39.78 -12.87
C ALA A 184 -9.31 -40.65 -13.51
N GLY A 185 -8.10 -40.09 -13.66
CA GLY A 185 -6.92 -40.83 -14.22
C GLY A 185 -5.91 -41.27 -13.17
N ALA A 186 -6.21 -41.10 -11.87
CA ALA A 186 -5.31 -41.43 -10.77
C ALA A 186 -5.69 -42.72 -9.99
N ASP A 187 -6.70 -43.46 -10.46
CA ASP A 187 -7.12 -44.77 -9.92
C ASP A 187 -6.60 -45.93 -10.82
#